data_29c10ec597fb519455d18a0c23ae7b06
#
_entry.id   29c10ec597fb519455d18a0c23ae7b06
#
_cell.length_a   1.000
_cell.length_b   1.000
_cell.length_c   1.000
_cell.angle_alpha   90.00
_cell.angle_beta   90.00
_cell.angle_gamma   90.00
#
_symmetry.space_group_name_H-M   'P 1'
#
loop_
_entity.id
_entity.type
_entity.pdbx_description
1 polymer ?
#
loop_
_entity_poly.entity_id
_entity_poly.type
_entity_poly.pdbx_seq_one_letter_code
_entity_poly.pdbx_strand_id
1 'polypeptide(L)'
;MVYSARRVGHSPESCRNVQISRKSEAWTHFSTNHFDLVCRAHAVQPVTALQNEYSLWTRGPETNGILDACEELGIGFVPYSPLGKGFLTGAMNKETKLGEGDFRKILPRFTPEALEKNQALVDLLKRIAGEKKATPAQIALAWLLAQKPWIVPIPGTTKLHRLEENLGAAEVELTAHDLAEIQRAAAAITVEGERYPAHLLATTGR
;
A
#
# COMPACT_ATOMS: atom_id res chain seq x y z
N MET A 1 21.16 -14.07 -13.42
CA MET A 1 20.46 -15.14 -12.68
C MET A 1 19.06 -14.63 -12.41
N VAL A 2 18.09 -15.06 -13.20
CA VAL A 2 16.69 -14.57 -13.15
C VAL A 2 16.01 -15.31 -12.00
N TYR A 3 15.65 -14.58 -10.93
CA TYR A 3 14.78 -15.11 -9.90
C TYR A 3 13.36 -15.19 -10.46
N SER A 4 13.00 -16.38 -10.93
CA SER A 4 11.60 -16.75 -11.18
C SER A 4 10.90 -16.86 -9.83
N ALA A 5 10.19 -15.82 -9.43
CA ALA A 5 9.16 -15.95 -8.41
C ALA A 5 8.13 -16.93 -8.97
N ARG A 6 8.03 -18.12 -8.38
CA ARG A 6 6.92 -19.03 -8.65
C ARG A 6 5.64 -18.28 -8.34
N ARG A 7 4.88 -17.91 -9.39
CA ARG A 7 3.47 -17.56 -9.26
C ARG A 7 2.82 -18.72 -8.51
N VAL A 8 2.30 -18.46 -7.32
CA VAL A 8 1.32 -19.34 -6.73
C VAL A 8 0.15 -19.27 -7.70
N GLY A 9 -0.07 -20.35 -8.44
CA GLY A 9 -0.99 -20.40 -9.56
C GLY A 9 -2.44 -20.28 -9.09
N HIS A 10 -2.90 -19.03 -8.99
CA HIS A 10 -4.32 -18.73 -9.02
C HIS A 10 -4.64 -18.52 -10.49
N SER A 11 -5.32 -19.51 -11.10
CA SER A 11 -5.74 -19.37 -12.50
C SER A 11 -6.93 -18.42 -12.57
N PRO A 12 -7.13 -17.71 -13.70
CA PRO A 12 -8.34 -16.90 -13.97
C PRO A 12 -9.66 -17.67 -13.77
N GLU A 13 -9.61 -18.99 -13.80
CA GLU A 13 -10.76 -19.87 -13.56
C GLU A 13 -11.16 -19.97 -12.08
N SER A 14 -10.29 -19.61 -11.13
CA SER A 14 -10.57 -19.74 -9.70
C SER A 14 -11.68 -18.80 -9.22
N CYS A 15 -11.77 -17.57 -9.78
CA CYS A 15 -12.85 -16.64 -9.47
C CYS A 15 -14.19 -17.03 -10.12
N ARG A 16 -14.19 -17.75 -11.24
CA ARG A 16 -15.42 -18.09 -12.01
C ARG A 16 -16.25 -19.23 -11.39
N ASN A 17 -15.68 -20.05 -10.51
CA ASN A 17 -16.33 -21.26 -9.99
C ASN A 17 -16.94 -21.10 -8.59
N VAL A 18 -17.09 -19.87 -8.08
CA VAL A 18 -17.68 -19.65 -6.76
C VAL A 18 -19.19 -19.52 -6.87
N GLN A 19 -19.93 -20.59 -6.49
CA GLN A 19 -21.38 -20.56 -6.35
C GLN A 19 -21.78 -19.95 -5.00
N ILE A 20 -22.54 -18.85 -5.02
CA ILE A 20 -23.11 -18.22 -3.82
C ILE A 20 -24.58 -17.87 -4.04
N SER A 21 -25.43 -18.21 -3.04
CA SER A 21 -26.82 -17.80 -3.03
C SER A 21 -26.97 -16.30 -2.76
N ARG A 22 -27.72 -15.61 -3.58
CA ARG A 22 -27.99 -14.16 -3.45
C ARG A 22 -28.81 -13.87 -2.20
N LYS A 23 -28.31 -13.03 -1.30
CA LYS A 23 -29.12 -12.21 -0.38
C LYS A 23 -28.41 -10.88 -0.15
N SER A 24 -29.17 -9.80 -0.35
CA SER A 24 -28.98 -8.39 0.00
C SER A 24 -28.16 -7.48 -0.93
N GLU A 25 -28.72 -6.31 -1.10
CA GLU A 25 -28.28 -5.17 -1.92
C GLU A 25 -27.15 -4.37 -1.31
N ALA A 26 -26.30 -3.81 -2.17
CA ALA A 26 -25.42 -2.67 -1.95
C ALA A 26 -24.20 -2.84 -1.03
N TRP A 27 -23.14 -3.48 -1.54
CA TRP A 27 -21.77 -3.22 -1.08
C TRP A 27 -20.90 -2.82 -2.27
N THR A 28 -20.71 -1.53 -2.47
CA THR A 28 -19.84 -0.99 -3.53
C THR A 28 -18.38 -0.89 -3.10
N HIS A 29 -18.11 -1.03 -1.80
CA HIS A 29 -16.79 -0.90 -1.21
C HIS A 29 -16.48 -2.07 -0.27
N PHE A 30 -15.29 -2.67 -0.39
CA PHE A 30 -14.90 -3.86 0.35
C PHE A 30 -13.46 -3.75 0.85
N SER A 31 -13.14 -4.35 2.00
CA SER A 31 -11.77 -4.40 2.53
C SER A 31 -11.45 -5.82 3.02
N THR A 32 -10.47 -6.46 2.39
CA THR A 32 -9.96 -7.79 2.78
C THR A 32 -8.57 -8.01 2.21
N ASN A 33 -7.80 -8.90 2.85
CA ASN A 33 -6.50 -9.37 2.35
C ASN A 33 -6.56 -10.77 1.71
N HIS A 34 -7.78 -11.30 1.50
CA HIS A 34 -7.99 -12.63 0.95
C HIS A 34 -8.57 -12.56 -0.46
N PHE A 35 -7.80 -13.05 -1.42
CA PHE A 35 -8.19 -13.18 -2.82
C PHE A 35 -9.55 -13.87 -3.00
N ASP A 36 -9.71 -15.06 -2.41
CA ASP A 36 -10.96 -15.84 -2.53
C ASP A 36 -12.18 -15.08 -2.03
N LEU A 37 -12.02 -14.26 -0.98
CA LEU A 37 -13.13 -13.49 -0.43
C LEU A 37 -13.54 -12.35 -1.36
N VAL A 38 -12.57 -11.71 -2.06
CA VAL A 38 -12.87 -10.71 -3.10
C VAL A 38 -13.66 -11.33 -4.24
N CYS A 39 -13.20 -12.47 -4.76
CA CYS A 39 -13.88 -13.19 -5.85
C CYS A 39 -15.29 -13.59 -5.46
N ARG A 40 -15.46 -14.12 -4.24
CA ARG A 40 -16.79 -14.52 -3.71
C ARG A 40 -17.72 -13.32 -3.54
N ALA A 41 -17.23 -12.22 -2.97
CA ALA A 41 -18.03 -11.00 -2.81
C ALA A 41 -18.47 -10.45 -4.19
N HIS A 42 -17.54 -10.36 -5.14
CA HIS A 42 -17.80 -9.86 -6.49
C HIS A 42 -18.80 -10.73 -7.26
N ALA A 43 -18.78 -12.06 -7.06
CA ALA A 43 -19.73 -12.99 -7.65
C ALA A 43 -21.17 -12.82 -7.14
N VAL A 44 -21.34 -12.32 -5.90
CA VAL A 44 -22.66 -12.03 -5.31
C VAL A 44 -23.17 -10.67 -5.79
N GLN A 45 -22.33 -9.65 -5.67
CA GLN A 45 -22.60 -8.28 -6.06
C GLN A 45 -21.31 -7.68 -6.63
N PRO A 46 -21.34 -7.08 -7.84
CA PRO A 46 -20.16 -6.44 -8.38
C PRO A 46 -19.53 -5.43 -7.41
N VAL A 47 -18.28 -5.66 -7.05
CA VAL A 47 -17.48 -4.76 -6.21
C VAL A 47 -16.85 -3.72 -7.10
N THR A 48 -17.08 -2.45 -6.83
CA THR A 48 -16.53 -1.34 -7.61
C THR A 48 -15.11 -0.99 -7.17
N ALA A 49 -14.84 -1.02 -5.86
CA ALA A 49 -13.54 -0.67 -5.30
C ALA A 49 -13.19 -1.55 -4.09
N LEU A 50 -11.91 -1.89 -3.97
CA LEU A 50 -11.32 -2.59 -2.84
C LEU A 50 -10.34 -1.68 -2.13
N GLN A 51 -10.47 -1.57 -0.79
CA GLN A 51 -9.57 -0.76 0.02
C GLN A 51 -8.64 -1.65 0.84
N ASN A 52 -7.32 -1.45 0.68
CA ASN A 52 -6.29 -2.15 1.46
C ASN A 52 -5.10 -1.26 1.79
N GLU A 53 -4.32 -1.67 2.81
CA GLU A 53 -3.05 -1.00 3.10
C GLU A 53 -2.03 -1.31 2.00
N TYR A 54 -1.58 -0.25 1.30
CA TYR A 54 -0.56 -0.39 0.28
C TYR A 54 0.30 0.87 0.20
N SER A 55 1.59 0.66 0.21
CA SER A 55 2.63 1.71 0.14
C SER A 55 3.98 1.05 -0.15
N LEU A 56 5.02 1.85 -0.36
CA LEU A 56 6.40 1.34 -0.40
C LEU A 56 6.84 0.61 0.87
N TRP A 57 6.16 0.86 2.00
CA TRP A 57 6.42 0.19 3.28
C TRP A 57 5.54 -1.03 3.55
N THR A 58 4.43 -1.17 2.83
CA THR A 58 3.48 -2.31 2.96
C THR A 58 3.12 -2.80 1.57
N ARG A 59 3.75 -3.88 1.11
CA ARG A 59 3.65 -4.39 -0.26
C ARG A 59 2.94 -5.74 -0.39
N GLY A 60 2.23 -6.16 0.66
CA GLY A 60 1.47 -7.41 0.67
C GLY A 60 0.52 -7.60 -0.51
N PRO A 61 -0.22 -6.58 -0.98
CA PRO A 61 -1.13 -6.71 -2.13
C PRO A 61 -0.47 -7.18 -3.43
N GLU A 62 0.85 -6.99 -3.60
CA GLU A 62 1.59 -7.45 -4.78
C GLU A 62 1.82 -8.96 -4.83
N THR A 63 1.74 -9.65 -3.66
CA THR A 63 2.10 -11.06 -3.54
C THR A 63 0.97 -11.96 -3.07
N ASN A 64 -0.12 -11.39 -2.52
CA ASN A 64 -1.25 -12.13 -1.99
C ASN A 64 -2.41 -12.31 -3.00
N GLY A 65 -2.23 -11.93 -4.27
CA GLY A 65 -3.21 -12.06 -5.34
C GLY A 65 -4.27 -10.95 -5.40
N ILE A 66 -4.24 -9.99 -4.48
CA ILE A 66 -5.26 -8.93 -4.42
C ILE A 66 -5.20 -8.01 -5.66
N LEU A 67 -4.00 -7.59 -6.07
CA LEU A 67 -3.88 -6.74 -7.26
C LEU A 67 -4.25 -7.51 -8.53
N ASP A 68 -3.92 -8.81 -8.60
CA ASP A 68 -4.31 -9.66 -9.73
C ASP A 68 -5.85 -9.80 -9.81
N ALA A 69 -6.53 -10.00 -8.66
CA ALA A 69 -7.99 -10.03 -8.62
C ALA A 69 -8.62 -8.71 -9.05
N CYS A 70 -8.08 -7.57 -8.60
CA CYS A 70 -8.57 -6.26 -9.02
C CYS A 70 -8.44 -6.05 -10.53
N GLU A 71 -7.31 -6.44 -11.12
CA GLU A 71 -7.08 -6.36 -12.57
C GLU A 71 -8.02 -7.27 -13.36
N GLU A 72 -8.18 -8.53 -12.92
CA GLU A 72 -9.03 -9.52 -13.59
C GLU A 72 -10.52 -9.15 -13.54
N LEU A 73 -10.98 -8.63 -12.40
CA LEU A 73 -12.40 -8.34 -12.16
C LEU A 73 -12.79 -6.88 -12.49
N GLY A 74 -11.85 -6.03 -12.90
CA GLY A 74 -12.11 -4.61 -13.18
C GLY A 74 -12.45 -3.80 -11.93
N ILE A 75 -11.88 -4.17 -10.77
CA ILE A 75 -12.10 -3.52 -9.47
C ILE A 75 -11.06 -2.43 -9.26
N GLY A 76 -11.50 -1.21 -8.92
CA GLY A 76 -10.60 -0.13 -8.49
C GLY A 76 -9.92 -0.47 -7.16
N PHE A 77 -8.67 -0.05 -6.98
CA PHE A 77 -7.93 -0.29 -5.75
C PHE A 77 -7.62 1.01 -5.02
N VAL A 78 -7.94 1.05 -3.72
CA VAL A 78 -7.84 2.25 -2.89
C VAL A 78 -6.82 2.01 -1.77
N PRO A 79 -5.55 2.40 -1.96
CA PRO A 79 -4.52 2.31 -0.95
C PRO A 79 -4.80 3.22 0.25
N TYR A 80 -5.04 2.66 1.43
CA TYR A 80 -4.99 3.45 2.66
C TYR A 80 -3.59 3.44 3.27
N SER A 81 -3.29 4.42 4.12
CA SER A 81 -1.95 4.68 4.68
C SER A 81 -0.84 4.75 3.60
N PRO A 82 -1.07 5.42 2.46
CA PRO A 82 -0.13 5.43 1.33
C PRO A 82 1.22 6.05 1.68
N LEU A 83 1.27 6.89 2.72
CA LEU A 83 2.47 7.50 3.27
C LEU A 83 3.04 6.78 4.50
N GLY A 84 2.65 5.51 4.74
CA GLY A 84 3.12 4.75 5.89
C GLY A 84 2.82 5.43 7.24
N LYS A 85 1.61 5.98 7.39
CA LYS A 85 1.18 6.72 8.59
C LYS A 85 2.11 7.92 8.92
N GLY A 86 2.73 8.51 7.89
CA GLY A 86 3.62 9.66 7.98
C GLY A 86 5.12 9.32 7.94
N PHE A 87 5.52 8.05 8.05
CA PHE A 87 6.94 7.66 8.03
C PHE A 87 7.60 7.97 6.68
N LEU A 88 6.93 7.66 5.56
CA LEU A 88 7.46 7.85 4.21
C LEU A 88 7.61 9.33 3.80
N THR A 89 7.08 10.26 4.58
CA THR A 89 7.28 11.70 4.34
C THR A 89 8.70 12.18 4.72
N GLY A 90 9.44 11.36 5.48
CA GLY A 90 10.76 11.72 6.00
C GLY A 90 10.74 12.69 7.17
N ALA A 91 9.55 13.00 7.72
CA ALA A 91 9.39 13.86 8.90
C ALA A 91 9.58 13.12 10.24
N MET A 92 9.78 11.80 10.20
CA MET A 92 9.94 10.96 11.38
C MET A 92 11.29 10.24 11.38
N ASN A 93 11.86 10.08 12.57
CA ASN A 93 13.08 9.32 12.83
C ASN A 93 12.99 8.66 14.22
N LYS A 94 14.05 7.98 14.66
CA LYS A 94 14.12 7.31 15.97
C LYS A 94 13.94 8.23 17.18
N GLU A 95 14.18 9.53 17.01
CA GLU A 95 14.06 10.55 18.07
C GLU A 95 12.66 11.14 18.14
N THR A 96 11.78 10.81 17.18
CA THR A 96 10.44 11.35 17.08
C THR A 96 9.60 10.92 18.29
N LYS A 97 9.15 11.88 19.07
CA LYS A 97 8.25 11.65 20.19
C LYS A 97 6.79 11.72 19.71
N LEU A 98 6.12 10.58 19.75
CA LEU A 98 4.68 10.51 19.47
C LEU A 98 3.89 11.04 20.67
N GLY A 99 2.85 11.85 20.39
CA GLY A 99 1.99 12.44 21.40
C GLY A 99 1.22 11.40 22.24
N GLU A 100 0.66 11.82 23.37
CA GLU A 100 -0.23 10.97 24.16
C GLU A 100 -1.48 10.61 23.33
N GLY A 101 -1.90 9.32 23.34
CA GLY A 101 -3.00 8.83 22.53
C GLY A 101 -2.69 8.58 21.05
N ASP A 102 -1.45 8.82 20.59
CA ASP A 102 -1.07 8.50 19.22
C ASP A 102 -1.02 6.98 19.01
N PHE A 103 -1.92 6.48 18.16
CA PHE A 103 -2.04 5.06 17.84
C PHE A 103 -0.74 4.42 17.35
N ARG A 104 0.15 5.19 16.73
CA ARG A 104 1.43 4.68 16.24
C ARG A 104 2.34 4.15 17.34
N LYS A 105 2.15 4.58 18.60
CA LYS A 105 2.89 4.08 19.76
C LYS A 105 2.77 2.58 19.98
N ILE A 106 1.65 1.99 19.63
CA ILE A 106 1.41 0.55 19.80
C ILE A 106 1.83 -0.28 18.57
N LEU A 107 2.25 0.37 17.49
CA LEU A 107 2.61 -0.31 16.26
C LEU A 107 4.09 -0.72 16.29
N PRO A 108 4.43 -2.01 16.04
CA PRO A 108 5.82 -2.49 16.09
C PRO A 108 6.77 -1.75 15.15
N ARG A 109 6.29 -1.25 14.01
CA ARG A 109 7.08 -0.48 13.05
C ARG A 109 7.49 0.92 13.53
N PHE A 110 6.89 1.42 14.61
CA PHE A 110 7.13 2.74 15.13
C PHE A 110 7.95 2.76 16.42
N THR A 111 8.55 1.61 16.82
CA THR A 111 9.58 1.63 17.85
C THR A 111 10.82 2.37 17.35
N PRO A 112 11.61 3.01 18.22
CA PRO A 112 12.84 3.70 17.82
C PRO A 112 13.78 2.83 16.99
N GLU A 113 13.94 1.56 17.38
CA GLU A 113 14.79 0.57 16.72
C GLU A 113 14.28 0.24 15.30
N ALA A 114 12.95 0.06 15.15
CA ALA A 114 12.34 -0.21 13.86
C ALA A 114 12.43 1.02 12.94
N LEU A 115 12.18 2.23 13.46
CA LEU A 115 12.33 3.48 12.70
C LEU A 115 13.76 3.66 12.20
N GLU A 116 14.77 3.36 13.03
CA GLU A 116 16.18 3.43 12.64
C GLU A 116 16.52 2.46 11.51
N LYS A 117 16.12 1.19 11.64
CA LYS A 117 16.36 0.16 10.62
C LYS A 117 15.63 0.46 9.30
N ASN A 118 14.42 1.00 9.39
CA ASN A 118 13.61 1.33 8.22
C ASN A 118 14.03 2.67 7.55
N GLN A 119 14.94 3.45 8.16
CA GLN A 119 15.36 4.77 7.65
C GLN A 119 15.90 4.70 6.22
N ALA A 120 16.51 3.60 5.81
CA ALA A 120 17.02 3.39 4.46
C ALA A 120 15.95 3.59 3.37
N LEU A 121 14.68 3.24 3.67
CA LEU A 121 13.56 3.47 2.74
C LEU A 121 13.24 4.96 2.59
N VAL A 122 13.31 5.72 3.69
CA VAL A 122 13.11 7.17 3.67
C VAL A 122 14.25 7.86 2.94
N ASP A 123 15.48 7.41 3.13
CA ASP A 123 16.66 7.98 2.47
C ASP A 123 16.63 7.72 0.96
N LEU A 124 16.16 6.55 0.53
CA LEU A 124 15.88 6.27 -0.88
C LEU A 124 14.88 7.29 -1.45
N LEU A 125 13.76 7.52 -0.76
CA LEU A 125 12.74 8.47 -1.20
C LEU A 125 13.29 9.90 -1.26
N LYS A 126 14.09 10.33 -0.27
CA LYS A 126 14.72 11.67 -0.24
C LYS A 126 15.66 11.85 -1.43
N ARG A 127 16.46 10.86 -1.78
CA ARG A 127 17.37 10.94 -2.92
C ARG A 127 16.60 11.15 -4.22
N ILE A 128 15.61 10.30 -4.50
CA ILE A 128 14.81 10.42 -5.73
C ILE A 128 14.01 11.73 -5.75
N ALA A 129 13.50 12.17 -4.60
CA ALA A 129 12.81 13.44 -4.45
C ALA A 129 13.71 14.62 -4.85
N GLY A 130 14.99 14.59 -4.45
CA GLY A 130 15.97 15.59 -4.86
C GLY A 130 16.18 15.64 -6.38
N GLU A 131 16.29 14.49 -7.03
CA GLU A 131 16.44 14.37 -8.48
C GLU A 131 15.20 14.88 -9.24
N LYS A 132 14.00 14.63 -8.69
CA LYS A 132 12.72 15.01 -9.29
C LYS A 132 12.22 16.40 -8.87
N LYS A 133 12.93 17.12 -8.01
CA LYS A 133 12.50 18.39 -7.40
C LYS A 133 11.14 18.28 -6.72
N ALA A 134 10.90 17.15 -6.07
CA ALA A 134 9.68 16.80 -5.37
C ALA A 134 9.96 16.53 -3.89
N THR A 135 8.93 16.23 -3.10
CA THR A 135 9.09 15.77 -1.72
C THR A 135 9.05 14.25 -1.64
N PRO A 136 9.60 13.63 -0.57
CA PRO A 136 9.48 12.18 -0.34
C PRO A 136 8.03 11.70 -0.33
N ALA A 137 7.10 12.50 0.21
CA ALA A 137 5.67 12.21 0.19
C ALA A 137 5.13 12.14 -1.23
N GLN A 138 5.50 13.09 -2.08
CA GLN A 138 5.10 13.12 -3.48
C GLN A 138 5.66 11.92 -4.26
N ILE A 139 6.91 11.53 -4.03
CA ILE A 139 7.49 10.34 -4.65
C ILE A 139 6.75 9.07 -4.21
N ALA A 140 6.44 8.93 -2.91
CA ALA A 140 5.70 7.77 -2.40
C ALA A 140 4.29 7.64 -3.00
N LEU A 141 3.59 8.76 -3.19
CA LEU A 141 2.27 8.80 -3.84
C LEU A 141 2.36 8.57 -5.36
N ALA A 142 3.30 9.24 -6.04
CA ALA A 142 3.55 9.06 -7.46
C ALA A 142 3.90 7.61 -7.80
N TRP A 143 4.69 6.96 -6.93
CA TRP A 143 4.99 5.54 -7.09
C TRP A 143 3.71 4.67 -7.06
N LEU A 144 2.77 4.92 -6.16
CA LEU A 144 1.48 4.22 -6.12
C LEU A 144 0.66 4.46 -7.38
N LEU A 145 0.56 5.71 -7.84
CA LEU A 145 -0.16 6.08 -9.06
C LEU A 145 0.44 5.43 -10.31
N ALA A 146 1.76 5.22 -10.32
CA ALA A 146 2.46 4.60 -11.44
C ALA A 146 2.34 3.06 -11.49
N GLN A 147 1.83 2.41 -10.43
CA GLN A 147 1.70 0.94 -10.44
C GLN A 147 0.63 0.46 -11.41
N LYS A 148 -0.55 1.05 -11.38
CA LYS A 148 -1.69 0.70 -12.24
C LYS A 148 -2.65 1.89 -12.35
N PRO A 149 -3.32 2.11 -13.50
CA PRO A 149 -4.21 3.26 -13.71
C PRO A 149 -5.49 3.22 -12.87
N TRP A 150 -5.81 2.09 -12.28
CA TRP A 150 -6.99 1.91 -11.42
C TRP A 150 -6.65 1.98 -9.91
N ILE A 151 -5.43 2.39 -9.55
CA ILE A 151 -5.01 2.62 -8.16
C ILE A 151 -5.19 4.09 -7.79
N VAL A 152 -5.97 4.35 -6.74
CA VAL A 152 -6.27 5.70 -6.25
C VAL A 152 -5.94 5.79 -4.76
N PRO A 153 -4.77 6.30 -4.37
CA PRO A 153 -4.39 6.44 -2.96
C PRO A 153 -5.21 7.51 -2.23
N ILE A 154 -5.44 7.29 -0.92
CA ILE A 154 -6.21 8.19 -0.06
C ILE A 154 -5.34 8.77 1.07
N PRO A 155 -4.39 9.69 0.79
CA PRO A 155 -3.58 10.33 1.82
C PRO A 155 -4.44 11.28 2.67
N GLY A 156 -4.59 10.98 3.97
CA GLY A 156 -5.36 11.81 4.91
C GLY A 156 -4.50 12.91 5.51
N THR A 157 -5.05 14.14 5.59
CA THR A 157 -4.42 15.27 6.28
C THR A 157 -5.45 16.28 6.77
N THR A 158 -5.09 17.02 7.84
CA THR A 158 -5.84 18.20 8.34
C THR A 158 -5.11 19.51 8.04
N LYS A 159 -3.99 19.46 7.31
CA LYS A 159 -3.14 20.61 7.00
C LYS A 159 -3.23 20.97 5.53
N LEU A 160 -3.61 22.21 5.20
CA LEU A 160 -3.78 22.66 3.82
C LEU A 160 -2.52 22.47 2.98
N HIS A 161 -1.35 22.93 3.49
CA HIS A 161 -0.08 22.78 2.78
C HIS A 161 0.29 21.31 2.46
N ARG A 162 -0.14 20.34 3.32
CA ARG A 162 0.05 18.92 3.05
C ARG A 162 -0.97 18.37 2.05
N LEU A 163 -2.16 18.93 1.98
CA LEU A 163 -3.12 18.61 0.92
C LEU A 163 -2.56 19.04 -0.43
N GLU A 164 -2.04 20.26 -0.53
CA GLU A 164 -1.39 20.80 -1.73
C GLU A 164 -0.18 19.95 -2.13
N GLU A 165 0.68 19.59 -1.16
CA GLU A 165 1.82 18.68 -1.38
C GLU A 165 1.35 17.33 -1.94
N ASN A 166 0.33 16.71 -1.33
CA ASN A 166 -0.20 15.42 -1.77
C ASN A 166 -0.81 15.48 -3.17
N LEU A 167 -1.54 16.54 -3.50
CA LEU A 167 -2.10 16.75 -4.85
C LEU A 167 -1.00 16.92 -5.89
N GLY A 168 0.08 17.62 -5.56
CA GLY A 168 1.24 17.77 -6.44
C GLY A 168 1.95 16.46 -6.79
N ALA A 169 1.65 15.36 -6.10
CA ALA A 169 2.17 14.04 -6.47
C ALA A 169 1.68 13.57 -7.84
N ALA A 170 0.52 14.03 -8.29
CA ALA A 170 -0.04 13.70 -9.61
C ALA A 170 0.76 14.32 -10.77
N GLU A 171 1.54 15.35 -10.49
CA GLU A 171 2.40 16.04 -11.47
C GLU A 171 3.82 15.45 -11.53
N VAL A 172 4.15 14.51 -10.62
CA VAL A 172 5.47 13.90 -10.56
C VAL A 172 5.55 12.73 -11.52
N GLU A 173 6.31 12.89 -12.60
CA GLU A 173 6.58 11.83 -13.57
C GLU A 173 7.73 10.93 -13.10
N LEU A 174 7.42 9.66 -12.84
CA LEU A 174 8.40 8.62 -12.62
C LEU A 174 8.60 7.81 -13.92
N THR A 175 9.80 7.88 -14.47
CA THR A 175 10.14 7.09 -15.66
C THR A 175 10.24 5.59 -15.33
N ALA A 176 10.24 4.74 -16.35
CA ALA A 176 10.46 3.30 -16.16
C ALA A 176 11.81 3.00 -15.47
N HIS A 177 12.83 3.85 -15.70
CA HIS A 177 14.13 3.75 -15.01
C HIS A 177 13.98 4.04 -13.52
N ASP A 178 13.28 5.14 -13.15
CA ASP A 178 13.05 5.52 -11.75
C ASP A 178 12.28 4.41 -11.01
N LEU A 179 11.23 3.88 -11.63
CA LEU A 179 10.42 2.80 -11.05
C LEU A 179 11.25 1.53 -10.86
N ALA A 180 12.09 1.16 -11.82
CA ALA A 180 12.98 0.01 -11.70
C ALA A 180 14.05 0.22 -10.62
N GLU A 181 14.54 1.44 -10.45
CA GLU A 181 15.48 1.79 -9.39
C GLU A 181 14.83 1.71 -8.01
N ILE A 182 13.65 2.33 -7.84
CA ILE A 182 12.86 2.23 -6.59
C ILE A 182 12.60 0.76 -6.25
N GLN A 183 12.18 -0.03 -7.23
CA GLN A 183 11.90 -1.45 -7.05
C GLN A 183 13.12 -2.23 -6.55
N ARG A 184 14.28 -2.05 -7.19
CA ARG A 184 15.52 -2.72 -6.80
C ARG A 184 15.99 -2.31 -5.42
N ALA A 185 16.00 -1.01 -5.15
CA ALA A 185 16.46 -0.47 -3.87
C ALA A 185 15.52 -0.87 -2.72
N ALA A 186 14.20 -0.78 -2.92
CA ALA A 186 13.23 -1.20 -1.92
C ALA A 186 13.26 -2.71 -1.66
N ALA A 187 13.52 -3.54 -2.68
CA ALA A 187 13.65 -4.99 -2.51
C ALA A 187 14.89 -5.40 -1.70
N ALA A 188 15.93 -4.56 -1.67
CA ALA A 188 17.12 -4.78 -0.85
C ALA A 188 16.93 -4.38 0.63
N ILE A 189 15.84 -3.66 0.95
CA ILE A 189 15.56 -3.19 2.31
C ILE A 189 14.63 -4.19 3.00
N THR A 190 15.12 -4.83 4.07
CA THR A 190 14.27 -5.64 4.93
C THR A 190 13.51 -4.72 5.88
N VAL A 191 12.18 -4.70 5.75
CA VAL A 191 11.32 -3.91 6.64
C VAL A 191 11.27 -4.54 8.02
N GLU A 192 11.66 -3.78 9.04
CA GLU A 192 11.62 -4.20 10.43
C GLU A 192 10.27 -3.89 11.06
N GLY A 193 9.77 -4.83 11.85
CA GLY A 193 8.53 -4.71 12.61
C GLY A 193 7.26 -5.07 11.81
N GLU A 194 6.32 -5.69 12.52
CA GLU A 194 5.00 -6.02 11.97
C GLU A 194 4.13 -4.77 11.82
N ARG A 195 3.16 -4.81 10.89
CA ARG A 195 2.21 -3.70 10.64
C ARG A 195 1.42 -3.32 11.89
N TYR A 196 0.98 -4.33 12.63
CA TYR A 196 0.15 -4.21 13.83
C TYR A 196 0.62 -5.20 14.89
N PRO A 197 0.31 -4.98 16.18
CA PRO A 197 0.47 -5.98 17.22
C PRO A 197 -0.29 -7.27 16.90
N ALA A 198 0.17 -8.43 17.40
CA ALA A 198 -0.36 -9.75 17.06
C ALA A 198 -1.89 -9.87 17.24
N HIS A 199 -2.46 -9.26 18.30
CA HIS A 199 -3.90 -9.28 18.56
C HIS A 199 -4.71 -8.51 17.49
N LEU A 200 -4.14 -7.44 16.90
CA LEU A 200 -4.77 -6.70 15.80
C LEU A 200 -4.55 -7.41 14.47
N LEU A 201 -3.37 -8.01 14.24
CA LEU A 201 -3.13 -8.83 13.03
C LEU A 201 -4.12 -10.00 12.95
N ALA A 202 -4.44 -10.62 14.08
CA ALA A 202 -5.42 -11.70 14.13
C ALA A 202 -6.85 -11.29 13.72
N THR A 203 -7.16 -10.00 13.68
CA THR A 203 -8.46 -9.47 13.23
C THR A 203 -8.45 -8.99 11.78
N THR A 204 -7.26 -8.85 11.16
CA THR A 204 -7.15 -8.45 9.75
C THR A 204 -7.34 -9.66 8.85
N GLY A 205 -8.23 -9.55 7.87
CA GLY A 205 -8.43 -10.60 6.87
C GLY A 205 -9.35 -11.75 7.32
N ARG A 206 -10.29 -11.49 8.24
CA ARG A 206 -11.36 -12.42 8.59
C ARG A 206 -12.59 -12.18 7.73
#